data_b974545566ef36f619cec69d649a18ce
#
_entry.id   b974545566ef36f619cec69d649a18ce
#
_cell.length_a   1.000
_cell.length_b   1.000
_cell.length_c   1.000
_cell.angle_alpha   90.00
_cell.angle_beta   90.00
_cell.angle_gamma   90.00
#
_symmetry.space_group_name_H-M   'P 1'
#
loop_
_entity.id
_entity.type
_entity.pdbx_description
1 polymer ?
#
loop_
_entity_poly.entity_id
_entity_poly.type
_entity_poly.pdbx_seq_one_letter_code
_entity_poly.pdbx_strand_id
1 'polypeptide(L)'
;AGLVTGVATQNVDRLHSRADQRTVWELHGAYDRVVCLTCGRIVSRAEVDARLTALNPDYPRETDPARVAITPEADRDAARACDFEPVTCEACGGLLKPDIVFFGEGLPAAMSEAMDAAGHCDVVLVAGTSLAVLTGLWIVRQAIAHGAELVVINRGPTAVDEMADVRVQGGTSQVLEPLANALGA
;
A
#
# COMPACT_ATOMS: atom_id res chain seq x y z
N ALA A 1 -3.71 -17.40 16.66
CA ALA A 1 -3.58 -18.86 16.48
C ALA A 1 -2.38 -19.26 15.58
N GLY A 2 -1.66 -18.30 14.99
CA GLY A 2 -0.45 -18.59 14.17
C GLY A 2 -0.77 -19.20 12.78
N LEU A 3 -1.99 -19.08 12.31
CA LEU A 3 -2.43 -19.61 11.01
C LEU A 3 -2.05 -18.72 9.83
N VAL A 4 -1.87 -17.42 10.06
CA VAL A 4 -1.52 -16.45 9.02
C VAL A 4 -0.03 -16.17 9.09
N THR A 5 0.71 -16.57 8.06
CA THR A 5 2.16 -16.33 7.93
C THR A 5 2.45 -14.83 7.76
N GLY A 6 1.65 -14.15 6.94
CA GLY A 6 1.77 -12.71 6.71
C GLY A 6 0.68 -12.18 5.79
N VAL A 7 0.64 -10.87 5.63
CA VAL A 7 -0.30 -10.16 4.75
C VAL A 7 0.50 -9.39 3.70
N ALA A 8 0.31 -9.71 2.43
CA ALA A 8 0.78 -8.91 1.32
C ALA A 8 -0.29 -7.87 0.95
N THR A 9 0.06 -6.59 0.99
CA THR A 9 -0.90 -5.53 0.72
C THR A 9 -0.41 -4.55 -0.34
N GLN A 10 -1.31 -4.15 -1.22
CA GLN A 10 -1.10 -3.07 -2.18
C GLN A 10 -1.52 -1.70 -1.59
N ASN A 11 -2.21 -1.71 -0.44
CA ASN A 11 -2.60 -0.50 0.26
C ASN A 11 -1.40 0.14 0.94
N VAL A 12 -1.37 1.48 0.92
CA VAL A 12 -0.29 2.29 1.50
C VAL A 12 -0.67 2.93 2.85
N ASP A 13 -1.86 2.62 3.38
CA ASP A 13 -2.47 3.23 4.57
C ASP A 13 -1.96 2.69 5.91
N ARG A 14 -1.21 1.57 5.89
CA ARG A 14 -0.67 0.88 7.07
C ARG A 14 -1.69 0.36 8.07
N LEU A 15 -2.93 0.15 7.66
CA LEU A 15 -3.97 -0.35 8.58
C LEU A 15 -3.65 -1.74 9.12
N HIS A 16 -3.02 -2.61 8.32
CA HIS A 16 -2.59 -3.93 8.80
C HIS A 16 -1.54 -3.83 9.92
N SER A 17 -0.55 -2.96 9.77
CA SER A 17 0.48 -2.74 10.80
C SER A 17 -0.11 -2.11 12.07
N ARG A 18 -1.10 -1.20 11.92
CA ARG A 18 -1.81 -0.59 13.05
C ARG A 18 -2.72 -1.58 13.78
N ALA A 19 -3.15 -2.65 13.11
CA ALA A 19 -3.90 -3.76 13.70
C ALA A 19 -3.00 -4.86 14.28
N ASP A 20 -1.73 -4.54 14.57
CA ASP A 20 -0.74 -5.44 15.16
C ASP A 20 -0.48 -6.72 14.33
N GLN A 21 -0.72 -6.69 13.01
CA GLN A 21 -0.31 -7.77 12.12
C GLN A 21 1.22 -7.89 12.13
N ARG A 22 1.74 -9.07 12.49
CA ARG A 22 3.18 -9.29 12.73
C ARG A 22 4.02 -9.16 11.47
N THR A 23 3.57 -9.77 10.38
CA THR A 23 4.27 -9.73 9.10
C THR A 23 3.39 -9.07 8.07
N VAL A 24 3.81 -7.90 7.56
CA VAL A 24 3.10 -7.16 6.50
C VAL A 24 4.10 -6.84 5.41
N TRP A 25 3.85 -7.33 4.21
CA TRP A 25 4.60 -6.97 3.01
C TRP A 25 3.88 -5.83 2.28
N GLU A 26 4.40 -4.63 2.44
CA GLU A 26 3.89 -3.40 1.82
C GLU A 26 4.41 -3.32 0.38
N LEU A 27 3.67 -3.89 -0.58
CA LEU A 27 4.10 -4.04 -1.98
C LEU A 27 4.29 -2.71 -2.71
N HIS A 28 3.63 -1.67 -2.25
CA HIS A 28 3.65 -0.33 -2.84
C HIS A 28 4.14 0.74 -1.87
N GLY A 29 4.84 0.35 -0.80
CA GLY A 29 5.35 1.26 0.21
C GLY A 29 4.28 1.74 1.20
N ALA A 30 4.50 2.90 1.83
CA ALA A 30 3.61 3.45 2.84
C ALA A 30 3.59 4.99 2.81
N TYR A 31 2.39 5.57 2.95
CA TYR A 31 2.22 7.03 2.82
C TYR A 31 2.71 7.83 4.03
N ASP A 32 2.92 7.18 5.18
CA ASP A 32 3.41 7.82 6.41
C ASP A 32 4.94 7.96 6.47
N ARG A 33 5.62 7.55 5.41
CA ARG A 33 7.07 7.65 5.23
C ARG A 33 7.41 8.48 3.99
N VAL A 34 8.61 9.06 4.04
CA VAL A 34 9.22 9.81 2.95
C VAL A 34 10.63 9.29 2.75
N VAL A 35 11.04 9.07 1.52
CA VAL A 35 12.37 8.55 1.16
C VAL A 35 13.17 9.61 0.41
N CYS A 36 14.45 9.70 0.72
CA CYS A 36 15.40 10.51 -0.05
C CYS A 36 15.83 9.78 -1.30
N LEU A 37 15.64 10.38 -2.47
CA LEU A 37 16.02 9.79 -3.76
C LEU A 37 17.53 9.65 -3.97
N THR A 38 18.34 10.40 -3.19
CA THR A 38 19.80 10.37 -3.33
C THR A 38 20.46 9.37 -2.39
N CYS A 39 20.11 9.36 -1.10
CA CYS A 39 20.78 8.52 -0.11
C CYS A 39 19.92 7.38 0.46
N GLY A 40 18.67 7.26 0.05
CA GLY A 40 17.75 6.23 0.52
C GLY A 40 17.25 6.40 1.97
N ARG A 41 17.62 7.47 2.66
CA ARG A 41 17.17 7.71 4.04
C ARG A 41 15.66 7.83 4.07
N ILE A 42 15.04 7.08 4.97
CA ILE A 42 13.61 7.15 5.26
C ILE A 42 13.38 8.03 6.49
N VAL A 43 12.42 8.92 6.40
CA VAL A 43 11.98 9.81 7.49
C VAL A 43 10.46 9.76 7.62
N SER A 44 9.95 10.15 8.79
CA SER A 44 8.51 10.22 9.01
C SER A 44 7.86 11.31 8.14
N ARG A 45 6.70 11.01 7.55
CA ARG A 45 5.90 12.01 6.84
C ARG A 45 5.53 13.18 7.74
N ALA A 46 5.17 12.91 9.00
CA ALA A 46 4.81 13.94 9.96
C ALA A 46 5.97 14.93 10.24
N GLU A 47 7.22 14.44 10.29
CA GLU A 47 8.41 15.26 10.42
C GLU A 47 8.60 16.18 9.20
N VAL A 48 8.47 15.63 7.99
CA VAL A 48 8.57 16.39 6.75
C VAL A 48 7.45 17.44 6.65
N ASP A 49 6.22 17.07 7.01
CA ASP A 49 5.07 17.99 6.99
C ASP A 49 5.24 19.14 8.00
N ALA A 50 5.81 18.87 9.17
CA ALA A 50 6.13 19.92 10.13
C ALA A 50 7.18 20.92 9.60
N ARG A 51 8.22 20.40 8.93
CA ARG A 51 9.26 21.22 8.30
C ARG A 51 8.72 22.02 7.11
N LEU A 52 7.89 21.41 6.26
CA LEU A 52 7.21 22.11 5.16
C LEU A 52 6.35 23.24 5.68
N THR A 53 5.65 23.02 6.80
CA THR A 53 4.82 24.05 7.45
C THR A 53 5.66 25.21 7.95
N ALA A 54 6.79 24.93 8.57
CA ALA A 54 7.67 25.95 9.12
C ALA A 54 8.33 26.81 8.03
N LEU A 55 8.68 26.20 6.90
CA LEU A 55 9.26 26.91 5.75
C LEU A 55 8.22 27.70 4.94
N ASN A 56 6.95 27.27 4.96
CA ASN A 56 5.89 27.87 4.16
C ASN A 56 4.68 28.28 5.04
N PRO A 57 4.83 29.20 6.01
CA PRO A 57 3.77 29.54 6.97
C PRO A 57 2.53 30.14 6.28
N ASP A 58 2.71 30.88 5.20
CA ASP A 58 1.66 31.58 4.48
C ASP A 58 1.10 30.77 3.30
N TYR A 59 1.59 29.53 3.07
CA TYR A 59 1.11 28.68 2.00
C TYR A 59 -0.33 28.22 2.30
N PRO A 60 -1.31 28.52 1.42
CA PRO A 60 -2.70 28.18 1.66
C PRO A 60 -2.88 26.67 1.75
N ARG A 61 -3.44 26.21 2.86
CA ARG A 61 -3.81 24.80 3.07
C ARG A 61 -5.28 24.66 2.79
N GLU A 62 -5.62 24.17 1.60
CA GLU A 62 -6.98 23.76 1.33
C GLU A 62 -7.22 22.42 2.03
N THR A 63 -8.00 22.45 3.11
CA THR A 63 -8.35 21.26 3.90
C THR A 63 -9.70 20.68 3.50
N ASP A 64 -10.47 21.37 2.67
CA ASP A 64 -11.76 20.92 2.18
C ASP A 64 -11.61 20.23 0.81
N PRO A 65 -11.71 18.87 0.75
CA PRO A 65 -11.59 18.14 -0.52
C PRO A 65 -12.61 18.56 -1.58
N ALA A 66 -13.75 19.15 -1.16
CA ALA A 66 -14.80 19.63 -2.07
C ALA A 66 -14.39 20.93 -2.78
N ARG A 67 -13.40 21.64 -2.27
CA ARG A 67 -12.85 22.87 -2.84
C ARG A 67 -11.59 22.67 -3.69
N VAL A 68 -11.00 21.47 -3.64
CA VAL A 68 -9.90 21.10 -4.53
C VAL A 68 -10.49 20.84 -5.91
N ALA A 69 -10.66 21.89 -6.69
CA ALA A 69 -11.06 21.76 -8.09
C ALA A 69 -9.89 21.13 -8.87
N ILE A 70 -10.04 19.88 -9.26
CA ILE A 70 -9.18 19.25 -10.26
C ILE A 70 -9.59 19.81 -11.62
N THR A 71 -9.11 21.00 -11.93
CA THR A 71 -9.34 21.65 -13.23
C THR A 71 -8.02 21.74 -13.99
N PRO A 72 -8.04 21.82 -15.32
CA PRO A 72 -6.82 22.10 -16.09
C PRO A 72 -6.13 23.41 -15.69
N GLU A 73 -6.85 24.32 -15.04
CA GLU A 73 -6.36 25.55 -14.46
C GLU A 73 -5.65 25.34 -13.12
N ALA A 74 -5.87 24.23 -12.41
CA ALA A 74 -5.18 23.92 -11.16
C ALA A 74 -3.66 23.84 -11.35
N ASP A 75 -3.18 23.41 -12.51
CA ASP A 75 -1.77 23.46 -12.87
C ASP A 75 -1.23 24.90 -13.02
N ARG A 76 -2.07 25.85 -13.41
CA ARG A 76 -1.71 27.28 -13.50
C ARG A 76 -1.67 27.95 -12.13
N ASP A 77 -2.55 27.55 -11.22
CA ASP A 77 -2.55 28.07 -9.85
C ASP A 77 -1.43 27.45 -9.03
N ALA A 78 -1.04 26.20 -9.29
CA ALA A 78 0.17 25.58 -8.76
C ALA A 78 1.44 26.30 -9.26
N ALA A 79 1.46 26.80 -10.50
CA ALA A 79 2.58 27.59 -11.04
C ALA A 79 2.72 28.98 -10.39
N ARG A 80 1.68 29.48 -9.71
CA ARG A 80 1.76 30.69 -8.87
C ARG A 80 2.35 30.44 -7.48
N ALA A 81 2.61 29.19 -7.10
CA ALA A 81 3.34 28.81 -5.90
C ALA A 81 4.87 29.01 -6.05
N CYS A 82 5.29 30.05 -6.79
CA CYS A 82 6.71 30.35 -7.04
C CYS A 82 7.51 30.66 -5.75
N ASP A 83 6.84 30.91 -4.62
CA ASP A 83 7.47 31.17 -3.33
C ASP A 83 7.46 29.96 -2.40
N PHE A 84 7.02 28.77 -2.88
CA PHE A 84 7.04 27.55 -2.06
C PHE A 84 8.44 27.00 -1.92
N GLU A 85 8.91 26.88 -0.67
CA GLU A 85 10.22 26.32 -0.34
C GLU A 85 10.11 24.82 -0.05
N PRO A 86 10.65 23.94 -0.91
CA PRO A 86 10.59 22.49 -0.71
C PRO A 86 11.57 22.05 0.40
N VAL A 87 11.17 21.04 1.17
CA VAL A 87 12.05 20.38 2.14
C VAL A 87 12.97 19.41 1.42
N THR A 88 14.26 19.49 1.72
CA THR A 88 15.28 18.55 1.26
C THR A 88 15.74 17.61 2.38
N CYS A 89 16.47 16.56 2.02
CA CYS A 89 17.05 15.62 2.95
C CYS A 89 18.13 16.29 3.83
N GLU A 90 17.99 16.23 5.15
CA GLU A 90 18.97 16.81 6.08
C GLU A 90 20.34 16.16 6.02
N ALA A 91 20.40 14.89 5.62
CA ALA A 91 21.66 14.15 5.56
C ALA A 91 22.51 14.47 4.32
N CYS A 92 21.87 14.80 3.17
CA CYS A 92 22.60 14.94 1.90
C CYS A 92 22.06 16.05 0.97
N GLY A 93 21.02 16.79 1.37
CA GLY A 93 20.39 17.82 0.54
C GLY A 93 19.58 17.27 -0.64
N GLY A 94 19.43 15.96 -0.78
CA GLY A 94 18.72 15.32 -1.88
C GLY A 94 17.21 15.52 -1.81
N LEU A 95 16.53 15.28 -2.95
CA LEU A 95 15.09 15.39 -3.05
C LEU A 95 14.38 14.31 -2.21
N LEU A 96 13.29 14.70 -1.59
CA LEU A 96 12.42 13.82 -0.82
C LEU A 96 11.19 13.44 -1.65
N LYS A 97 10.76 12.18 -1.55
CA LYS A 97 9.57 11.62 -2.21
C LYS A 97 8.76 10.83 -1.18
N PRO A 98 7.41 10.82 -1.23
CA PRO A 98 6.63 9.84 -0.48
C PRO A 98 7.14 8.42 -0.76
N ASP A 99 7.27 7.60 0.28
CA ASP A 99 7.72 6.20 0.15
C ASP A 99 6.59 5.32 -0.43
N ILE A 100 6.14 5.70 -1.62
CA ILE A 100 5.10 5.02 -2.40
C ILE A 100 5.69 4.66 -3.75
N VAL A 101 5.44 3.44 -4.22
CA VAL A 101 5.85 2.98 -5.53
C VAL A 101 4.90 3.51 -6.59
N PHE A 102 5.39 4.36 -7.49
CA PHE A 102 4.65 4.84 -8.65
C PHE A 102 4.84 3.91 -9.85
N PHE A 103 3.95 4.02 -10.85
CA PHE A 103 4.07 3.27 -12.09
C PHE A 103 5.42 3.53 -12.77
N GLY A 104 6.11 2.44 -13.14
CA GLY A 104 7.45 2.49 -13.75
C GLY A 104 8.61 2.48 -12.76
N GLU A 105 8.36 2.52 -11.47
CA GLU A 105 9.39 2.37 -10.44
C GLU A 105 9.68 0.90 -10.11
N GLY A 106 10.85 0.66 -9.52
CA GLY A 106 11.23 -0.65 -8.99
C GLY A 106 10.39 -1.05 -7.79
N LEU A 107 10.12 -2.34 -7.64
CA LEU A 107 9.37 -2.87 -6.51
C LEU A 107 10.27 -3.00 -5.26
N PRO A 108 9.72 -2.82 -4.06
CA PRO A 108 10.48 -2.94 -2.81
C PRO A 108 10.87 -4.40 -2.52
N ALA A 109 11.82 -4.60 -1.63
CA ALA A 109 12.25 -5.94 -1.16
C ALA A 109 11.08 -6.78 -0.61
N ALA A 110 10.07 -6.13 -0.02
CA ALA A 110 8.83 -6.75 0.42
C ALA A 110 8.14 -7.60 -0.66
N MET A 111 8.31 -7.25 -1.95
CA MET A 111 7.78 -8.06 -3.05
C MET A 111 8.47 -9.43 -3.13
N SER A 112 9.80 -9.47 -3.03
CA SER A 112 10.56 -10.72 -3.06
C SER A 112 10.26 -11.60 -1.85
N GLU A 113 10.12 -10.98 -0.67
CA GLU A 113 9.77 -11.68 0.57
C GLU A 113 8.36 -12.27 0.51
N ALA A 114 7.38 -11.52 -0.03
CA ALA A 114 6.02 -12.00 -0.22
C ALA A 114 5.95 -13.15 -1.24
N MET A 115 6.74 -13.07 -2.33
CA MET A 115 6.85 -14.13 -3.32
C MET A 115 7.45 -15.41 -2.74
N ASP A 116 8.48 -15.28 -1.90
CA ASP A 116 9.09 -16.42 -1.20
C ASP A 116 8.07 -17.09 -0.26
N ALA A 117 7.40 -16.29 0.57
CA ALA A 117 6.35 -16.80 1.47
C ALA A 117 5.20 -17.47 0.71
N ALA A 118 4.80 -16.91 -0.43
CA ALA A 118 3.77 -17.50 -1.29
C ALA A 118 4.17 -18.86 -1.87
N GLY A 119 5.47 -19.09 -2.10
CA GLY A 119 5.99 -20.39 -2.54
C GLY A 119 5.97 -21.48 -1.46
N HIS A 120 5.64 -21.14 -0.21
CA HIS A 120 5.69 -22.06 0.93
C HIS A 120 4.38 -22.13 1.73
N CYS A 121 3.30 -21.49 1.28
CA CYS A 121 2.02 -21.53 1.96
C CYS A 121 1.13 -22.67 1.46
N ASP A 122 0.28 -23.21 2.34
CA ASP A 122 -0.72 -24.23 1.96
C ASP A 122 -1.97 -23.59 1.34
N VAL A 123 -2.29 -22.34 1.74
CA VAL A 123 -3.46 -21.60 1.29
C VAL A 123 -3.08 -20.15 1.02
N VAL A 124 -3.49 -19.62 -0.12
CA VAL A 124 -3.47 -18.19 -0.41
C VAL A 124 -4.88 -17.63 -0.36
N LEU A 125 -5.09 -16.67 0.54
CA LEU A 125 -6.37 -15.98 0.70
C LEU A 125 -6.33 -14.61 0.05
N VAL A 126 -7.14 -14.41 -0.99
CA VAL A 126 -7.35 -13.11 -1.64
C VAL A 126 -8.59 -12.45 -1.04
N ALA A 127 -8.45 -11.26 -0.48
CA ALA A 127 -9.52 -10.55 0.20
C ALA A 127 -9.61 -9.07 -0.22
N GLY A 128 -10.77 -8.64 -0.73
CA GLY A 128 -11.08 -7.23 -1.01
C GLY A 128 -10.26 -6.58 -2.12
N THR A 129 -9.84 -7.35 -3.11
CA THR A 129 -9.10 -6.84 -4.28
C THR A 129 -9.57 -7.51 -5.57
N SER A 130 -9.56 -6.76 -6.68
CA SER A 130 -9.82 -7.32 -8.01
C SER A 130 -8.58 -7.95 -8.65
N LEU A 131 -7.37 -7.75 -8.06
CA LEU A 131 -6.07 -8.14 -8.63
C LEU A 131 -5.83 -7.56 -10.05
N ALA A 132 -6.40 -6.40 -10.36
CA ALA A 132 -6.17 -5.71 -11.64
C ALA A 132 -4.71 -5.21 -11.75
N VAL A 133 -4.05 -4.93 -10.64
CA VAL A 133 -2.63 -4.59 -10.59
C VAL A 133 -1.79 -5.84 -10.40
N LEU A 134 -0.82 -6.05 -11.30
CA LEU A 134 -0.09 -7.30 -11.46
C LEU A 134 0.70 -7.77 -10.24
N THR A 135 1.16 -6.88 -9.38
CA THR A 135 1.97 -7.24 -8.21
C THR A 135 1.27 -8.23 -7.29
N GLY A 136 -0.01 -7.99 -6.97
CA GLY A 136 -0.82 -8.94 -6.19
C GLY A 136 -1.09 -10.24 -6.95
N LEU A 137 -1.34 -10.15 -8.26
CA LEU A 137 -1.58 -11.31 -9.11
C LEU A 137 -0.36 -12.24 -9.18
N TRP A 138 0.86 -11.70 -9.22
CA TRP A 138 2.09 -12.51 -9.25
C TRP A 138 2.24 -13.35 -7.98
N ILE A 139 1.95 -12.78 -6.80
CA ILE A 139 2.00 -13.49 -5.52
C ILE A 139 1.00 -14.67 -5.52
N VAL A 140 -0.24 -14.42 -5.97
CA VAL A 140 -1.25 -15.48 -6.05
C VAL A 140 -0.82 -16.59 -7.01
N ARG A 141 -0.33 -16.24 -8.19
CA ARG A 141 0.17 -17.23 -9.17
C ARG A 141 1.35 -18.02 -8.65
N GLN A 142 2.25 -17.39 -7.89
CA GLN A 142 3.37 -18.06 -7.26
C GLN A 142 2.88 -19.12 -6.25
N ALA A 143 1.92 -18.77 -5.40
CA ALA A 143 1.35 -19.71 -4.44
C ALA A 143 0.70 -20.91 -5.13
N ILE A 144 -0.16 -20.69 -6.12
CA ILE A 144 -0.82 -21.74 -6.89
C ILE A 144 0.20 -22.64 -7.60
N ALA A 145 1.25 -22.06 -8.20
CA ALA A 145 2.29 -22.82 -8.88
C ALA A 145 3.06 -23.76 -7.95
N HIS A 146 3.03 -23.51 -6.63
CA HIS A 146 3.64 -24.35 -5.60
C HIS A 146 2.63 -25.22 -4.83
N GLY A 147 1.39 -25.29 -5.32
CA GLY A 147 0.38 -26.21 -4.80
C GLY A 147 -0.55 -25.66 -3.71
N ALA A 148 -0.51 -24.36 -3.45
CA ALA A 148 -1.43 -23.73 -2.50
C ALA A 148 -2.87 -23.73 -3.04
N GLU A 149 -3.85 -23.96 -2.17
CA GLU A 149 -5.26 -23.72 -2.45
C GLU A 149 -5.55 -22.21 -2.52
N LEU A 150 -6.41 -21.81 -3.45
CA LEU A 150 -6.82 -20.42 -3.62
C LEU A 150 -8.22 -20.17 -3.06
N VAL A 151 -8.30 -19.32 -2.05
CA VAL A 151 -9.57 -18.81 -1.50
C VAL A 151 -9.75 -17.35 -1.89
N VAL A 152 -10.89 -16.99 -2.46
CA VAL A 152 -11.21 -15.61 -2.87
C VAL A 152 -12.42 -15.09 -2.10
N ILE A 153 -12.28 -13.96 -1.41
CA ILE A 153 -13.35 -13.21 -0.77
C ILE A 153 -13.43 -11.83 -1.39
N ASN A 154 -14.40 -11.60 -2.26
CA ASN A 154 -14.58 -10.30 -2.92
C ASN A 154 -16.04 -10.06 -3.30
N ARG A 155 -16.46 -8.78 -3.37
CA ARG A 155 -17.82 -8.41 -3.82
C ARG A 155 -17.98 -8.43 -5.35
N GLY A 156 -16.90 -8.14 -6.06
CA GLY A 156 -16.88 -8.08 -7.53
C GLY A 156 -15.99 -9.17 -8.12
N PRO A 157 -15.83 -9.18 -9.45
CA PRO A 157 -14.93 -10.11 -10.12
C PRO A 157 -13.47 -9.82 -9.78
N THR A 158 -12.65 -10.87 -9.86
CA THR A 158 -11.21 -10.79 -9.71
C THR A 158 -10.50 -11.44 -10.91
N ALA A 159 -9.23 -11.11 -11.09
CA ALA A 159 -8.41 -11.70 -12.15
C ALA A 159 -8.12 -13.20 -11.94
N VAL A 160 -8.55 -13.80 -10.84
CA VAL A 160 -8.25 -15.19 -10.45
C VAL A 160 -9.49 -16.03 -10.14
N ASP A 161 -10.69 -15.51 -10.41
CA ASP A 161 -11.95 -16.21 -10.11
C ASP A 161 -12.02 -17.62 -10.70
N GLU A 162 -11.51 -17.81 -11.93
CA GLU A 162 -11.52 -19.12 -12.62
C GLU A 162 -10.52 -20.13 -12.01
N MET A 163 -9.56 -19.66 -11.23
CA MET A 163 -8.53 -20.49 -10.57
C MET A 163 -8.87 -20.77 -9.11
N ALA A 164 -9.94 -20.16 -8.57
CA ALA A 164 -10.28 -20.25 -7.16
C ALA A 164 -10.86 -21.62 -6.80
N ASP A 165 -10.29 -22.28 -5.79
CA ASP A 165 -10.86 -23.49 -5.20
C ASP A 165 -12.11 -23.16 -4.38
N VAL A 166 -12.08 -22.00 -3.69
CA VAL A 166 -13.22 -21.47 -2.95
C VAL A 166 -13.43 -20.00 -3.27
N ARG A 167 -14.64 -19.64 -3.67
CA ARG A 167 -15.02 -18.24 -3.90
C ARG A 167 -16.22 -17.85 -3.07
N VAL A 168 -16.02 -16.80 -2.25
CA VAL A 168 -17.07 -16.19 -1.41
C VAL A 168 -17.37 -14.79 -1.91
N GLN A 169 -18.60 -14.57 -2.39
CA GLN A 169 -19.05 -13.25 -2.78
C GLN A 169 -19.58 -12.49 -1.56
N GLY A 170 -18.78 -11.57 -1.03
CA GLY A 170 -19.14 -10.82 0.17
C GLY A 170 -18.13 -9.75 0.53
N GLY A 171 -18.47 -8.94 1.53
CA GLY A 171 -17.52 -8.00 2.14
C GLY A 171 -16.50 -8.74 3.01
N THR A 172 -15.26 -8.29 2.99
CA THR A 172 -14.17 -8.93 3.74
C THR A 172 -14.48 -9.07 5.23
N SER A 173 -14.93 -8.02 5.89
CA SER A 173 -15.28 -8.06 7.33
C SER A 173 -16.42 -9.02 7.62
N GLN A 174 -17.40 -9.14 6.73
CA GLN A 174 -18.55 -10.05 6.89
C GLN A 174 -18.15 -11.53 6.87
N VAL A 175 -17.04 -11.85 6.21
CA VAL A 175 -16.55 -13.22 6.05
C VAL A 175 -15.39 -13.52 7.00
N LEU A 176 -14.42 -12.60 7.12
CA LEU A 176 -13.22 -12.83 7.93
C LEU A 176 -13.49 -12.84 9.42
N GLU A 177 -14.44 -12.03 9.92
CA GLU A 177 -14.78 -12.02 11.36
C GLU A 177 -15.39 -13.35 11.83
N PRO A 178 -16.43 -13.91 11.18
CA PRO A 178 -16.92 -15.25 11.52
C PRO A 178 -15.86 -16.34 11.33
N LEU A 179 -15.03 -16.25 10.30
CA LEU A 179 -13.96 -17.22 10.04
C LEU A 179 -12.92 -17.20 11.18
N ALA A 180 -12.47 -16.03 11.61
CA ALA A 180 -11.54 -15.87 12.72
C ALA A 180 -12.10 -16.46 14.01
N ASN A 181 -13.37 -16.17 14.32
CA ASN A 181 -14.07 -16.74 15.48
C ASN A 181 -14.15 -18.27 15.42
N ALA A 182 -14.44 -18.85 14.24
CA ALA A 182 -14.50 -20.30 14.05
C ALA A 182 -13.13 -20.98 14.21
N LEU A 183 -12.05 -20.28 13.90
CA LEU A 183 -10.68 -20.75 14.02
C LEU A 183 -10.06 -20.50 15.41
N GLY A 184 -10.81 -19.89 16.33
CA GLY A 184 -10.35 -19.59 17.69
C GLY A 184 -9.30 -18.49 17.76
N ALA A 185 -9.37 -17.51 16.83
CA ALA A 185 -8.46 -16.38 16.75
C ALA A 185 -9.02 -15.15 17.45
#